data_629881bd76db0b1d20bec3668aff7ebf
#
_entry.id   629881bd76db0b1d20bec3668aff7ebf
#
_cell.length_a   1.000
_cell.length_b   1.000
_cell.length_c   1.000
_cell.angle_alpha   90.00
_cell.angle_beta   90.00
_cell.angle_gamma   90.00
#
_symmetry.space_group_name_H-M   'P 1'
#
loop_
_entity.id
_entity.type
_entity.pdbx_description
1 polymer ?
#
loop_
_entity_poly.entity_id
_entity_poly.type
_entity_poly.pdbx_seq_one_letter_code
_entity_poly.pdbx_strand_id
1 'polypeptide(L)'
;MAISMRNLEKVAIFKPSEHTIPLLSFKGYQLLNSAATQLSSVDDDQQEASLRGRFRRREQAFCIFGSSLPLSQVERVCKVIDELFSLDRNMEAVLDECGINLSHDLVVDVLERFKHARKPAFRFFCWAAMRPGYAHDSRTYNVMMAILGKTRQFETMVSVLEEMGEKGLLTMEAFLISMKAFAAAKERKKAIGMFELMKKYKFKVGVETINCLLDALGRAKLGKEAQLLFEKLEHRFTPNLQTYTVLLNGWCRVKNLMDAGKVWNEMIDKGFKPDIVAHNTMLEGLLKCKKRSDAITLFEVMKAKGPSPNTRSYTILIRDLCKQGKMDEAVAGFEEMLSSGCEADAATFTCLVTGFGNKKRMDKVFALLTEMKEKGCPPDARLYNALIKLLINRRMPVDAVTLYKKMIRNGIQPTIHTYNMLMKSFFMTKNYDMAHATWEEMSLRGCCPDENSYTVFIGGLIGQGRSMEACKYLEEMIDKGMKAPQLDYNKFAADFSRGGKPDILEELAKRMKFSGKFEVSSLFARWAEMMKSRVKRRDPS
;
A
#
# COMPACT_ATOMS: atom_id res chain seq x y z
N MET A 1 -14.46 -17.01 -42.52
CA MET A 1 -15.83 -16.54 -42.21
C MET A 1 -15.73 -15.52 -41.10
N ALA A 2 -16.01 -14.27 -41.43
CA ALA A 2 -15.96 -13.15 -40.51
C ALA A 2 -17.24 -13.13 -39.68
N ILE A 3 -17.19 -13.59 -38.44
CA ILE A 3 -18.28 -13.40 -37.47
C ILE A 3 -18.02 -12.09 -36.75
N SER A 4 -18.89 -11.20 -37.06
CA SER A 4 -19.13 -9.83 -36.69
C SER A 4 -18.64 -9.45 -35.29
N MET A 5 -17.69 -8.51 -35.25
CA MET A 5 -17.22 -7.73 -34.08
C MET A 5 -18.31 -6.81 -33.47
N ARG A 6 -19.55 -6.89 -33.92
CA ARG A 6 -20.65 -5.96 -33.52
C ARG A 6 -21.19 -6.15 -32.09
N ASN A 7 -20.82 -7.20 -31.39
CA ASN A 7 -21.32 -7.43 -30.01
C ASN A 7 -20.42 -6.88 -28.89
N LEU A 8 -19.29 -6.26 -29.20
CA LEU A 8 -18.43 -5.58 -28.22
C LEU A 8 -18.64 -4.05 -28.20
N GLU A 9 -19.29 -3.51 -29.21
CA GLU A 9 -19.52 -2.05 -29.36
C GLU A 9 -20.62 -1.47 -28.43
N LYS A 10 -21.37 -2.32 -27.70
CA LYS A 10 -22.43 -1.85 -26.78
C LYS A 10 -22.00 -1.62 -25.33
N VAL A 11 -20.72 -1.64 -25.03
CA VAL A 11 -20.22 -1.28 -23.71
C VAL A 11 -19.60 0.11 -23.81
N ALA A 12 -20.41 1.13 -23.60
CA ALA A 12 -19.94 2.50 -23.34
C ALA A 12 -19.06 2.45 -22.07
N ILE A 13 -17.74 2.36 -22.27
CA ILE A 13 -16.77 2.05 -21.20
C ILE A 13 -16.48 3.28 -20.35
N PHE A 14 -16.76 4.48 -20.87
CA PHE A 14 -16.48 5.74 -20.20
C PHE A 14 -17.62 6.74 -20.38
N LYS A 15 -18.71 6.60 -19.58
CA LYS A 15 -19.56 7.74 -19.26
C LYS A 15 -19.11 8.30 -17.91
N PRO A 16 -18.85 9.60 -17.77
CA PRO A 16 -18.53 10.22 -16.49
C PRO A 16 -19.69 10.00 -15.53
N SER A 17 -19.41 9.51 -14.31
CA SER A 17 -20.39 9.51 -13.23
C SER A 17 -20.43 10.93 -12.65
N GLU A 18 -21.62 11.52 -12.56
CA GLU A 18 -21.88 12.91 -12.17
C GLU A 18 -21.50 13.31 -10.73
N HIS A 19 -20.76 12.49 -9.97
CA HIS A 19 -20.51 12.73 -8.55
C HIS A 19 -19.05 12.64 -8.10
N THR A 20 -18.08 12.69 -9.00
CA THR A 20 -16.67 12.87 -8.63
C THR A 20 -16.21 14.24 -9.11
N ILE A 21 -15.82 15.11 -8.18
CA ILE A 21 -15.08 16.32 -8.51
C ILE A 21 -13.79 15.84 -9.19
N PRO A 22 -13.60 16.09 -10.50
CA PRO A 22 -12.38 15.69 -11.17
C PRO A 22 -11.22 16.44 -10.53
N LEU A 23 -10.18 15.73 -10.13
CA LEU A 23 -8.86 16.35 -10.14
C LEU A 23 -8.67 16.79 -11.59
N LEU A 24 -8.54 18.11 -11.77
CA LEU A 24 -8.36 18.72 -13.08
C LEU A 24 -7.36 17.90 -13.89
N SER A 25 -7.71 17.62 -15.14
CA SER A 25 -6.77 17.04 -16.08
C SER A 25 -5.51 17.92 -16.10
N PHE A 26 -4.37 17.38 -16.49
CA PHE A 26 -3.12 18.14 -16.63
C PHE A 26 -3.34 19.47 -17.39
N LYS A 27 -4.15 19.47 -18.45
CA LYS A 27 -4.57 20.68 -19.18
C LYS A 27 -5.41 21.64 -18.32
N GLY A 28 -6.30 21.13 -17.48
CA GLY A 28 -7.12 21.95 -16.56
C GLY A 28 -6.30 22.58 -15.43
N TYR A 29 -5.26 21.90 -14.96
CA TYR A 29 -4.31 22.44 -13.98
C TYR A 29 -3.45 23.58 -14.58
N GLN A 30 -3.01 23.44 -15.83
CA GLN A 30 -2.30 24.48 -16.56
C GLN A 30 -3.16 25.75 -16.76
N LEU A 31 -4.45 25.58 -17.11
CA LEU A 31 -5.38 26.71 -17.32
C LEU A 31 -5.70 27.45 -16.01
N LEU A 32 -5.81 26.76 -14.88
CA LEU A 32 -6.04 27.39 -13.58
C LEU A 32 -4.82 28.17 -13.08
N ASN A 33 -3.61 27.65 -13.27
CA ASN A 33 -2.40 28.38 -12.89
C ASN A 33 -2.18 29.62 -13.75
N SER A 34 -2.48 29.59 -15.05
CA SER A 34 -2.39 30.78 -15.90
C SER A 34 -3.42 31.88 -15.57
N ALA A 35 -4.64 31.50 -15.15
CA ALA A 35 -5.67 32.43 -14.71
C ALA A 35 -5.39 33.00 -13.30
N ALA A 36 -4.72 32.22 -12.45
CA ALA A 36 -4.41 32.61 -11.07
C ALA A 36 -3.24 33.61 -10.98
N THR A 37 -2.32 33.60 -11.94
CA THR A 37 -1.19 34.55 -12.00
C THR A 37 -1.63 35.98 -12.33
N GLN A 38 -2.85 36.17 -12.84
CA GLN A 38 -3.38 37.51 -13.21
C GLN A 38 -4.17 38.20 -12.09
N LEU A 39 -4.42 37.55 -10.94
CA LEU A 39 -5.34 38.05 -9.89
C LEU A 39 -4.71 38.35 -8.52
N SER A 40 -3.39 38.33 -8.34
CA SER A 40 -2.78 38.58 -7.04
C SER A 40 -1.66 39.62 -7.08
N SER A 41 -2.04 40.84 -6.87
CA SER A 41 -1.17 41.87 -6.29
C SER A 41 -1.97 42.56 -5.20
N VAL A 42 -1.60 42.35 -3.95
CA VAL A 42 -1.75 43.15 -2.73
C VAL A 42 -2.00 42.22 -1.51
N ASP A 43 -1.17 42.32 -0.47
CA ASP A 43 -1.28 41.83 0.93
C ASP A 43 -0.54 40.55 1.39
N ASP A 44 0.41 39.95 0.65
CA ASP A 44 1.06 38.70 1.08
C ASP A 44 2.47 38.86 1.73
N ASP A 45 3.11 40.05 1.71
CA ASP A 45 4.51 40.21 2.12
C ASP A 45 4.79 39.96 3.62
N GLN A 46 3.84 40.18 4.51
CA GLN A 46 4.06 39.95 5.96
C GLN A 46 3.90 38.47 6.39
N GLN A 47 3.08 37.68 5.71
CA GLN A 47 2.98 36.24 5.98
C GLN A 47 4.17 35.47 5.41
N GLU A 48 4.67 35.86 4.24
CA GLU A 48 5.87 35.26 3.62
C GLU A 48 7.14 35.47 4.45
N ALA A 49 7.34 36.64 4.99
CA ALA A 49 8.49 36.93 5.87
C ALA A 49 8.45 36.10 7.17
N SER A 50 7.26 35.86 7.73
CA SER A 50 7.07 35.02 8.91
C SER A 50 7.34 33.53 8.62
N LEU A 51 6.98 33.03 7.42
CA LEU A 51 7.24 31.66 7.00
C LEU A 51 8.72 31.42 6.68
N ARG A 52 9.38 32.35 6.00
CA ARG A 52 10.84 32.33 5.76
C ARG A 52 11.63 32.35 7.07
N GLY A 53 11.20 33.11 8.07
CA GLY A 53 11.78 33.12 9.41
C GLY A 53 11.56 31.82 10.21
N ARG A 54 10.46 31.11 10.00
CA ARG A 54 10.22 29.78 10.61
C ARG A 54 11.03 28.68 9.94
N PHE A 55 11.19 28.75 8.62
CA PHE A 55 12.02 27.81 7.86
C PHE A 55 13.49 27.90 8.30
N ARG A 56 14.07 29.10 8.35
CA ARG A 56 15.45 29.33 8.85
C ARG A 56 15.64 28.92 10.32
N ARG A 57 14.68 29.17 11.21
CA ARG A 57 14.77 28.77 12.63
C ARG A 57 14.66 27.26 12.83
N ARG A 58 13.92 26.53 12.00
CA ARG A 58 13.86 25.06 12.04
C ARG A 58 15.12 24.41 11.46
N GLU A 59 15.73 24.96 10.44
CA GLU A 59 17.05 24.51 9.99
C GLU A 59 18.11 24.64 11.08
N GLN A 60 18.09 25.72 11.86
CA GLN A 60 18.99 25.92 13.02
C GLN A 60 18.68 24.97 14.19
N ALA A 61 17.42 24.60 14.41
CA ALA A 61 17.03 23.62 15.43
C ALA A 61 17.41 22.18 15.05
N PHE A 62 17.52 21.86 13.76
CA PHE A 62 17.94 20.54 13.28
C PHE A 62 19.44 20.27 13.47
N CYS A 63 20.26 21.32 13.59
CA CYS A 63 21.69 21.21 13.92
C CYS A 63 21.96 20.75 15.37
N ILE A 64 20.94 20.64 16.23
CA ILE A 64 21.10 20.29 17.65
C ILE A 64 21.05 18.76 17.89
N PHE A 65 20.53 17.97 16.93
CA PHE A 65 20.54 16.51 17.00
C PHE A 65 21.51 15.90 15.97
N GLY A 66 22.78 16.09 16.21
CA GLY A 66 23.97 15.36 15.79
C GLY A 66 23.89 14.40 14.59
N SER A 67 23.72 14.92 13.35
CA SER A 67 24.33 14.35 12.15
C SER A 67 24.52 15.46 11.13
N SER A 68 25.75 15.94 11.03
CA SER A 68 26.21 17.04 10.16
C SER A 68 26.47 16.60 8.71
N LEU A 69 25.60 15.78 8.13
CA LEU A 69 25.63 15.51 6.70
C LEU A 69 24.63 16.44 5.99
N PRO A 70 25.03 17.11 4.89
CA PRO A 70 24.12 17.94 4.12
C PRO A 70 22.95 17.07 3.62
N LEU A 71 21.70 17.53 3.82
CA LEU A 71 20.49 16.87 3.33
C LEU A 71 20.63 16.61 1.83
N SER A 72 20.32 15.40 1.40
CA SER A 72 20.26 15.08 -0.02
C SER A 72 19.22 15.96 -0.74
N GLN A 73 19.35 16.18 -2.05
CA GLN A 73 18.34 16.94 -2.81
C GLN A 73 16.94 16.37 -2.63
N VAL A 74 16.80 15.04 -2.61
CA VAL A 74 15.52 14.35 -2.37
C VAL A 74 14.93 14.74 -1.02
N GLU A 75 15.73 14.74 0.06
CA GLU A 75 15.26 15.10 1.40
C GLU A 75 14.83 16.57 1.50
N ARG A 76 15.54 17.46 0.84
CA ARG A 76 15.18 18.89 0.77
C ARG A 76 13.84 19.08 0.08
N VAL A 77 13.65 18.48 -1.10
CA VAL A 77 12.40 18.55 -1.86
C VAL A 77 11.24 17.94 -1.06
N CYS A 78 11.44 16.76 -0.46
CA CYS A 78 10.42 16.10 0.33
C CYS A 78 10.00 16.94 1.54
N LYS A 79 10.95 17.64 2.19
CA LYS A 79 10.65 18.51 3.32
C LYS A 79 9.79 19.72 2.91
N VAL A 80 10.12 20.37 1.80
CA VAL A 80 9.30 21.45 1.23
C VAL A 80 7.88 20.98 0.93
N ILE A 81 7.75 19.81 0.29
CA ILE A 81 6.45 19.25 -0.04
C ILE A 81 5.65 18.94 1.24
N ASP A 82 6.23 18.24 2.23
CA ASP A 82 5.55 17.89 3.48
C ASP A 82 5.06 19.11 4.26
N GLU A 83 5.81 20.20 4.25
CA GLU A 83 5.46 21.41 5.00
C GLU A 83 4.44 22.30 4.26
N LEU A 84 4.46 22.33 2.92
CA LEU A 84 3.74 23.34 2.14
C LEU A 84 2.66 22.77 1.20
N PHE A 85 2.51 21.45 1.07
CA PHE A 85 1.59 20.87 0.09
C PHE A 85 0.11 21.27 0.27
N SER A 86 -0.29 21.58 1.51
CA SER A 86 -1.66 21.96 1.87
C SER A 86 -1.93 23.46 1.68
N LEU A 87 -0.88 24.27 1.56
CA LEU A 87 -0.99 25.70 1.36
C LEU A 87 -1.11 26.00 -0.14
N ASP A 88 -2.15 26.73 -0.54
CA ASP A 88 -2.28 27.15 -1.92
C ASP A 88 -1.15 28.14 -2.29
N ARG A 89 -0.43 27.83 -3.37
CA ARG A 89 0.60 28.66 -4.06
C ARG A 89 2.01 28.71 -3.49
N ASN A 90 2.29 28.32 -2.25
CA ASN A 90 3.64 28.52 -1.68
C ASN A 90 4.61 27.35 -1.95
N MET A 91 4.12 26.13 -2.22
CA MET A 91 4.98 24.96 -2.42
C MET A 91 5.84 25.09 -3.69
N GLU A 92 5.21 25.43 -4.81
CA GLU A 92 5.84 25.56 -6.12
C GLU A 92 6.87 26.69 -6.13
N ALA A 93 6.54 27.86 -5.56
CA ALA A 93 7.44 28.99 -5.46
C ALA A 93 8.70 28.67 -4.63
N VAL A 94 8.53 27.99 -3.48
CA VAL A 94 9.67 27.58 -2.66
C VAL A 94 10.52 26.51 -3.35
N LEU A 95 9.90 25.59 -4.09
CA LEU A 95 10.64 24.61 -4.90
C LEU A 95 11.46 25.31 -6.01
N ASP A 96 10.94 26.39 -6.59
CA ASP A 96 11.65 27.20 -7.60
C ASP A 96 12.88 27.91 -7.01
N GLU A 97 12.75 28.45 -5.80
CA GLU A 97 13.84 29.12 -5.08
C GLU A 97 14.91 28.12 -4.58
N CYS A 98 14.59 26.85 -4.42
CA CYS A 98 15.52 25.84 -3.90
C CYS A 98 16.66 25.47 -4.87
N GLY A 99 16.67 25.95 -6.11
CA GLY A 99 17.72 25.66 -7.09
C GLY A 99 17.86 24.15 -7.38
N ILE A 100 16.75 23.45 -7.52
CA ILE A 100 16.72 21.99 -7.68
C ILE A 100 17.12 21.64 -9.11
N ASN A 101 18.15 20.80 -9.25
CA ASN A 101 18.49 20.21 -10.54
C ASN A 101 17.62 18.96 -10.75
N LEU A 102 16.56 19.09 -11.57
CA LEU A 102 15.64 17.99 -11.85
C LEU A 102 16.29 16.92 -12.71
N SER A 103 16.35 15.70 -12.18
CA SER A 103 16.65 14.47 -12.93
C SER A 103 15.48 13.50 -12.81
N HIS A 104 15.38 12.54 -13.75
CA HIS A 104 14.34 11.51 -13.70
C HIS A 104 14.44 10.69 -12.40
N ASP A 105 15.65 10.37 -11.95
CA ASP A 105 15.86 9.61 -10.72
C ASP A 105 15.40 10.39 -9.49
N LEU A 106 15.72 11.69 -9.40
CA LEU A 106 15.23 12.54 -8.30
C LEU A 106 13.69 12.58 -8.27
N VAL A 107 13.05 12.73 -9.43
CA VAL A 107 11.58 12.77 -9.50
C VAL A 107 10.98 11.42 -9.10
N VAL A 108 11.55 10.29 -9.53
CA VAL A 108 11.12 8.95 -9.13
C VAL A 108 11.26 8.77 -7.63
N ASP A 109 12.39 9.14 -7.03
CA ASP A 109 12.65 9.00 -5.59
C ASP A 109 11.67 9.83 -4.75
N VAL A 110 11.39 11.07 -5.18
CA VAL A 110 10.39 11.92 -4.52
C VAL A 110 8.99 11.31 -4.63
N LEU A 111 8.57 10.87 -5.83
CA LEU A 111 7.26 10.24 -6.03
C LEU A 111 7.11 8.95 -5.21
N GLU A 112 8.15 8.11 -5.13
CA GLU A 112 8.15 6.91 -4.30
C GLU A 112 8.04 7.25 -2.80
N ARG A 113 8.63 8.35 -2.37
CA ARG A 113 8.46 8.88 -1.03
C ARG A 113 6.99 9.22 -0.74
N PHE A 114 6.28 9.81 -1.69
CA PHE A 114 4.87 10.19 -1.57
C PHE A 114 3.88 9.17 -2.14
N LYS A 115 4.28 7.91 -2.33
CA LYS A 115 3.45 6.84 -2.93
C LYS A 115 2.12 6.55 -2.23
N HIS A 116 1.92 7.02 -1.02
CA HIS A 116 0.66 6.92 -0.26
C HIS A 116 -0.08 8.25 -0.17
N ALA A 117 0.57 9.37 -0.51
CA ALA A 117 0.06 10.72 -0.42
C ALA A 117 -0.16 11.31 -1.83
N ARG A 118 -1.31 11.01 -2.41
CA ARG A 118 -1.64 11.32 -3.82
C ARG A 118 -1.55 12.79 -4.18
N LYS A 119 -2.13 13.68 -3.36
CA LYS A 119 -2.18 15.12 -3.68
C LYS A 119 -0.79 15.75 -3.76
N PRO A 120 0.07 15.60 -2.74
CA PRO A 120 1.44 16.13 -2.85
C PRO A 120 2.24 15.50 -4.00
N ALA A 121 2.11 14.17 -4.21
CA ALA A 121 2.78 13.50 -5.32
C ALA A 121 2.35 14.05 -6.68
N PHE A 122 1.03 14.20 -6.91
CA PHE A 122 0.50 14.71 -8.17
C PHE A 122 0.84 16.19 -8.38
N ARG A 123 0.79 17.01 -7.34
CA ARG A 123 1.14 18.41 -7.39
C ARG A 123 2.63 18.61 -7.73
N PHE A 124 3.52 17.83 -7.11
CA PHE A 124 4.94 17.81 -7.46
C PHE A 124 5.20 17.33 -8.88
N PHE A 125 4.50 16.27 -9.33
CA PHE A 125 4.60 15.77 -10.69
C PHE A 125 4.22 16.85 -11.72
N CYS A 126 3.11 17.55 -11.51
CA CYS A 126 2.70 18.67 -12.38
C CYS A 126 3.70 19.83 -12.37
N TRP A 127 4.25 20.18 -11.20
CA TRP A 127 5.27 21.22 -11.09
C TRP A 127 6.53 20.85 -11.87
N ALA A 128 7.03 19.64 -11.73
CA ALA A 128 8.21 19.17 -12.47
C ALA A 128 8.03 19.24 -13.98
N ALA A 129 6.83 18.89 -14.50
CA ALA A 129 6.51 18.97 -15.92
C ALA A 129 6.56 20.40 -16.51
N MET A 130 6.42 21.43 -15.67
CA MET A 130 6.46 22.83 -16.09
C MET A 130 7.86 23.44 -16.06
N ARG A 131 8.87 22.69 -15.63
CA ARG A 131 10.24 23.22 -15.54
C ARG A 131 10.95 23.24 -16.88
N PRO A 132 11.63 24.36 -17.24
CA PRO A 132 12.43 24.42 -18.45
C PRO A 132 13.53 23.34 -18.44
N GLY A 133 13.68 22.63 -19.56
CA GLY A 133 14.72 21.60 -19.71
C GLY A 133 14.39 20.24 -19.06
N TYR A 134 13.20 20.08 -18.44
CA TYR A 134 12.76 18.79 -17.92
C TYR A 134 11.48 18.31 -18.62
N ALA A 135 11.43 17.03 -18.96
CA ALA A 135 10.24 16.34 -19.42
C ALA A 135 10.16 14.96 -18.77
N HIS A 136 8.97 14.56 -18.36
CA HIS A 136 8.77 13.22 -17.79
C HIS A 136 9.07 12.14 -18.82
N ASP A 137 9.74 11.07 -18.38
CA ASP A 137 9.94 9.84 -19.11
C ASP A 137 8.90 8.76 -18.75
N SER A 138 8.96 7.61 -19.41
CA SER A 138 8.04 6.49 -19.13
C SER A 138 8.13 5.99 -17.68
N ARG A 139 9.29 6.08 -17.01
CA ARG A 139 9.48 5.64 -15.63
C ARG A 139 8.72 6.55 -14.65
N THR A 140 8.88 7.86 -14.78
CA THR A 140 8.23 8.86 -13.93
C THR A 140 6.70 8.78 -14.07
N TYR A 141 6.21 8.61 -15.30
CA TYR A 141 4.79 8.35 -15.56
C TYR A 141 4.31 7.04 -14.91
N ASN A 142 5.04 5.95 -15.03
CA ASN A 142 4.68 4.66 -14.43
C ASN A 142 4.58 4.72 -12.91
N VAL A 143 5.48 5.45 -12.24
CA VAL A 143 5.41 5.66 -10.79
C VAL A 143 4.17 6.46 -10.43
N MET A 144 3.86 7.54 -11.15
CA MET A 144 2.64 8.32 -10.91
C MET A 144 1.38 7.50 -11.17
N MET A 145 1.35 6.70 -12.22
CA MET A 145 0.28 5.74 -12.52
C MET A 145 0.06 4.74 -11.38
N ALA A 146 1.14 4.21 -10.79
CA ALA A 146 1.05 3.31 -9.64
C ALA A 146 0.46 3.99 -8.41
N ILE A 147 0.78 5.27 -8.16
CA ILE A 147 0.20 6.09 -7.09
C ILE A 147 -1.29 6.31 -7.31
N LEU A 148 -1.68 6.73 -8.53
CA LEU A 148 -3.08 6.94 -8.90
C LEU A 148 -3.90 5.65 -8.78
N GLY A 149 -3.34 4.51 -9.20
CA GLY A 149 -3.96 3.20 -9.07
C GLY A 149 -4.20 2.78 -7.62
N LYS A 150 -3.21 2.96 -6.73
CA LYS A 150 -3.33 2.69 -5.28
C LYS A 150 -4.40 3.56 -4.63
N THR A 151 -4.49 4.82 -5.03
CA THR A 151 -5.44 5.79 -4.48
C THR A 151 -6.79 5.80 -5.20
N ARG A 152 -7.00 4.87 -6.14
CA ARG A 152 -8.23 4.67 -6.93
C ARG A 152 -8.66 5.89 -7.75
N GLN A 153 -7.72 6.69 -8.24
CA GLN A 153 -7.98 7.82 -9.13
C GLN A 153 -7.95 7.35 -10.58
N PHE A 154 -8.96 6.56 -10.94
CA PHE A 154 -8.97 5.84 -12.20
C PHE A 154 -9.19 6.74 -13.42
N GLU A 155 -9.95 7.81 -13.29
CA GLU A 155 -10.17 8.76 -14.37
C GLU A 155 -8.88 9.51 -14.70
N THR A 156 -8.22 10.05 -13.67
CA THR A 156 -6.91 10.69 -13.85
C THR A 156 -5.87 9.71 -14.37
N MET A 157 -5.90 8.44 -13.91
CA MET A 157 -4.98 7.40 -14.39
C MET A 157 -5.17 7.12 -15.88
N VAL A 158 -6.41 7.09 -16.37
CA VAL A 158 -6.71 6.92 -17.80
C VAL A 158 -6.26 8.14 -18.60
N SER A 159 -6.53 9.37 -18.10
CA SER A 159 -6.06 10.60 -18.77
C SER A 159 -4.55 10.66 -18.89
N VAL A 160 -3.82 10.25 -17.83
CA VAL A 160 -2.34 10.16 -17.85
C VAL A 160 -1.88 9.11 -18.85
N LEU A 161 -2.56 7.97 -18.95
CA LEU A 161 -2.25 6.93 -19.93
C LEU A 161 -2.45 7.42 -21.38
N GLU A 162 -3.51 8.18 -21.64
CA GLU A 162 -3.77 8.79 -22.95
C GLU A 162 -2.73 9.86 -23.30
N GLU A 163 -2.34 10.69 -22.33
CA GLU A 163 -1.25 11.66 -22.49
C GLU A 163 0.09 10.99 -22.82
N MET A 164 0.42 9.88 -22.14
CA MET A 164 1.59 9.06 -22.49
C MET A 164 1.50 8.54 -23.93
N GLY A 165 0.29 8.18 -24.38
CA GLY A 165 0.04 7.74 -25.76
C GLY A 165 0.28 8.84 -26.79
N GLU A 166 -0.20 10.05 -26.53
CA GLU A 166 0.00 11.23 -27.39
C GLU A 166 1.50 11.61 -27.49
N LYS A 167 2.24 11.45 -26.38
CA LYS A 167 3.69 11.73 -26.31
C LYS A 167 4.60 10.57 -26.79
N GLY A 168 4.03 9.43 -27.16
CA GLY A 168 4.81 8.24 -27.55
C GLY A 168 5.60 7.57 -26.43
N LEU A 169 5.22 7.82 -25.16
CA LEU A 169 5.88 7.31 -23.96
C LEU A 169 5.22 6.06 -23.37
N LEU A 170 4.15 5.54 -24.01
CA LEU A 170 3.47 4.34 -23.55
C LEU A 170 4.40 3.12 -23.55
N THR A 171 4.29 2.36 -22.48
CA THR A 171 4.98 1.08 -22.33
C THR A 171 4.00 -0.03 -21.96
N MET A 172 4.40 -1.28 -22.20
CA MET A 172 3.63 -2.43 -21.72
C MET A 172 3.43 -2.39 -20.20
N GLU A 173 4.43 -1.88 -19.47
CA GLU A 173 4.37 -1.74 -18.01
C GLU A 173 3.24 -0.79 -17.57
N ALA A 174 3.01 0.33 -18.25
CA ALA A 174 1.91 1.25 -17.96
C ALA A 174 0.55 0.55 -18.03
N PHE A 175 0.33 -0.28 -19.05
CA PHE A 175 -0.89 -1.09 -19.17
C PHE A 175 -1.01 -2.11 -18.05
N LEU A 176 0.08 -2.81 -17.69
CA LEU A 176 0.08 -3.80 -16.61
C LEU A 176 -0.19 -3.16 -15.25
N ILE A 177 0.35 -1.97 -14.97
CA ILE A 177 0.04 -1.18 -13.76
C ILE A 177 -1.45 -0.87 -13.72
N SER A 178 -2.02 -0.39 -14.82
CA SER A 178 -3.44 -0.03 -14.91
C SER A 178 -4.35 -1.24 -14.73
N MET A 179 -4.06 -2.36 -15.40
CA MET A 179 -4.82 -3.62 -15.26
C MET A 179 -4.80 -4.13 -13.83
N LYS A 180 -3.63 -4.15 -13.17
CA LYS A 180 -3.49 -4.54 -11.76
C LYS A 180 -4.27 -3.62 -10.83
N ALA A 181 -4.26 -2.31 -11.06
CA ALA A 181 -4.99 -1.33 -10.27
C ALA A 181 -6.49 -1.52 -10.38
N PHE A 182 -7.04 -1.66 -11.60
CA PHE A 182 -8.46 -1.92 -11.83
C PHE A 182 -8.91 -3.25 -11.25
N ALA A 183 -8.12 -4.31 -11.43
CA ALA A 183 -8.42 -5.62 -10.86
C ALA A 183 -8.46 -5.57 -9.32
N ALA A 184 -7.47 -4.92 -8.68
CA ALA A 184 -7.44 -4.75 -7.23
C ALA A 184 -8.65 -3.98 -6.68
N ALA A 185 -9.17 -3.03 -7.46
CA ALA A 185 -10.40 -2.30 -7.14
C ALA A 185 -11.69 -3.05 -7.49
N LYS A 186 -11.60 -4.22 -8.12
CA LYS A 186 -12.70 -5.02 -8.67
C LYS A 186 -13.45 -4.36 -9.83
N GLU A 187 -12.81 -3.40 -10.50
CA GLU A 187 -13.31 -2.71 -11.69
C GLU A 187 -13.05 -3.55 -12.95
N ARG A 188 -13.69 -4.73 -13.02
CA ARG A 188 -13.48 -5.74 -14.07
C ARG A 188 -13.61 -5.18 -15.49
N LYS A 189 -14.66 -4.37 -15.75
CA LYS A 189 -14.90 -3.81 -17.08
C LYS A 189 -13.75 -2.90 -17.52
N LYS A 190 -13.25 -2.06 -16.62
CA LYS A 190 -12.11 -1.16 -16.89
C LYS A 190 -10.81 -1.94 -17.11
N ALA A 191 -10.58 -3.00 -16.32
CA ALA A 191 -9.40 -3.85 -16.48
C ALA A 191 -9.37 -4.54 -17.86
N ILE A 192 -10.51 -5.05 -18.34
CA ILE A 192 -10.64 -5.64 -19.68
C ILE A 192 -10.55 -4.57 -20.76
N GLY A 193 -11.12 -3.38 -20.53
CA GLY A 193 -11.07 -2.24 -21.47
C GLY A 193 -9.65 -1.77 -21.80
N MET A 194 -8.65 -2.12 -20.99
CA MET A 194 -7.25 -1.84 -21.31
C MET A 194 -6.78 -2.53 -22.59
N PHE A 195 -7.36 -3.67 -22.97
CA PHE A 195 -7.04 -4.32 -24.24
C PHE A 195 -7.44 -3.49 -25.45
N GLU A 196 -8.56 -2.73 -25.37
CA GLU A 196 -8.97 -1.82 -26.44
C GLU A 196 -8.01 -0.63 -26.56
N LEU A 197 -7.54 -0.09 -25.44
CA LEU A 197 -6.51 0.95 -25.44
C LEU A 197 -5.17 0.42 -25.99
N MET A 198 -4.76 -0.80 -25.62
CA MET A 198 -3.57 -1.44 -26.18
C MET A 198 -3.69 -1.55 -27.71
N LYS A 199 -4.86 -1.95 -28.22
CA LYS A 199 -5.12 -2.05 -29.65
C LYS A 199 -5.08 -0.66 -30.33
N LYS A 200 -5.69 0.36 -29.72
CA LYS A 200 -5.67 1.76 -30.21
C LYS A 200 -4.24 2.24 -30.43
N TYR A 201 -3.34 1.92 -29.50
CA TYR A 201 -1.93 2.30 -29.56
C TYR A 201 -1.02 1.23 -30.18
N LYS A 202 -1.58 0.24 -30.90
CA LYS A 202 -0.88 -0.82 -31.66
C LYS A 202 0.02 -1.72 -30.80
N PHE A 203 -0.29 -1.89 -29.50
CA PHE A 203 0.38 -2.85 -28.66
C PHE A 203 -0.16 -4.26 -28.88
N LYS A 204 0.74 -5.25 -29.01
CA LYS A 204 0.35 -6.66 -29.14
C LYS A 204 -0.07 -7.24 -27.79
N VAL A 205 -1.23 -7.87 -27.76
CA VAL A 205 -1.71 -8.61 -26.58
C VAL A 205 -1.19 -10.05 -26.71
N GLY A 206 -0.17 -10.38 -25.93
CA GLY A 206 0.38 -11.73 -25.84
C GLY A 206 -0.16 -12.52 -24.65
N VAL A 207 0.21 -13.81 -24.56
CA VAL A 207 -0.16 -14.70 -23.45
C VAL A 207 0.27 -14.15 -22.09
N GLU A 208 1.43 -13.48 -22.03
CA GLU A 208 1.95 -12.89 -20.79
C GLU A 208 1.07 -11.76 -20.25
N THR A 209 0.54 -10.91 -21.16
CA THR A 209 -0.39 -9.83 -20.78
C THR A 209 -1.69 -10.40 -20.25
N ILE A 210 -2.21 -11.43 -20.90
CA ILE A 210 -3.43 -12.13 -20.45
C ILE A 210 -3.18 -12.80 -19.09
N ASN A 211 -2.09 -13.54 -18.93
CA ASN A 211 -1.70 -14.15 -17.66
C ASN A 211 -1.57 -13.12 -16.52
N CYS A 212 -1.01 -11.94 -16.81
CA CYS A 212 -0.91 -10.85 -15.83
C CYS A 212 -2.29 -10.36 -15.38
N LEU A 213 -3.24 -10.20 -16.30
CA LEU A 213 -4.60 -9.79 -15.95
C LEU A 213 -5.34 -10.90 -15.17
N LEU A 214 -5.20 -12.16 -15.59
CA LEU A 214 -5.79 -13.31 -14.88
C LEU A 214 -5.22 -13.41 -13.44
N ASP A 215 -3.90 -13.25 -13.27
CA ASP A 215 -3.27 -13.22 -11.93
C ASP A 215 -3.78 -12.04 -11.08
N ALA A 216 -3.92 -10.86 -11.69
CA ALA A 216 -4.43 -9.68 -10.98
C ALA A 216 -5.88 -9.89 -10.51
N LEU A 217 -6.74 -10.46 -11.35
CA LEU A 217 -8.12 -10.85 -10.98
C LEU A 217 -8.12 -11.91 -9.88
N GLY A 218 -7.30 -12.95 -10.02
CA GLY A 218 -7.15 -14.01 -9.01
C GLY A 218 -6.70 -13.48 -7.67
N ARG A 219 -5.72 -12.56 -7.64
CA ARG A 219 -5.27 -11.86 -6.42
C ARG A 219 -6.36 -11.01 -5.78
N ALA A 220 -7.23 -10.41 -6.57
CA ALA A 220 -8.40 -9.66 -6.11
C ALA A 220 -9.56 -10.55 -5.64
N LYS A 221 -9.37 -11.89 -5.60
CA LYS A 221 -10.38 -12.90 -5.28
C LYS A 221 -11.56 -12.91 -6.27
N LEU A 222 -11.28 -12.63 -7.52
CA LEU A 222 -12.22 -12.68 -8.65
C LEU A 222 -11.91 -13.90 -9.54
N GLY A 223 -11.83 -15.10 -8.93
CA GLY A 223 -11.48 -16.35 -9.64
C GLY A 223 -12.49 -16.72 -10.73
N LYS A 224 -13.79 -16.53 -10.46
CA LYS A 224 -14.85 -16.78 -11.45
C LYS A 224 -14.73 -15.85 -12.66
N GLU A 225 -14.43 -14.57 -12.42
CA GLU A 225 -14.24 -13.58 -13.48
C GLU A 225 -12.98 -13.84 -14.29
N ALA A 226 -11.91 -14.32 -13.64
CA ALA A 226 -10.70 -14.75 -14.33
C ALA A 226 -10.99 -15.94 -15.26
N GLN A 227 -11.73 -16.93 -14.79
CA GLN A 227 -12.13 -18.09 -15.59
C GLN A 227 -12.98 -17.68 -16.79
N LEU A 228 -14.04 -16.89 -16.58
CA LEU A 228 -14.91 -16.41 -17.66
C LEU A 228 -14.14 -15.57 -18.71
N LEU A 229 -13.13 -14.83 -18.28
CA LEU A 229 -12.27 -14.09 -19.19
C LEU A 229 -11.39 -15.04 -20.00
N PHE A 230 -10.78 -16.03 -19.36
CA PHE A 230 -9.99 -17.06 -20.01
C PHE A 230 -10.80 -17.78 -21.10
N GLU A 231 -11.98 -18.30 -20.78
CA GLU A 231 -12.88 -18.99 -21.73
C GLU A 231 -13.24 -18.12 -22.95
N LYS A 232 -13.42 -16.80 -22.75
CA LYS A 232 -13.69 -15.86 -23.85
C LYS A 232 -12.50 -15.62 -24.75
N LEU A 233 -11.30 -15.74 -24.23
CA LEU A 233 -10.06 -15.40 -24.92
C LEU A 233 -9.30 -16.66 -25.39
N GLU A 234 -9.62 -17.85 -24.92
CA GLU A 234 -8.91 -19.10 -25.20
C GLU A 234 -8.65 -19.31 -26.70
N HIS A 235 -9.62 -18.97 -27.55
CA HIS A 235 -9.49 -19.11 -29.01
C HIS A 235 -8.59 -18.02 -29.68
N ARG A 236 -8.13 -17.03 -28.91
CA ARG A 236 -7.35 -15.89 -29.43
C ARG A 236 -5.86 -15.95 -29.08
N PHE A 237 -5.47 -16.86 -28.22
CA PHE A 237 -4.08 -17.07 -27.82
C PHE A 237 -3.85 -18.54 -27.49
N THR A 238 -2.60 -18.97 -27.42
CA THR A 238 -2.25 -20.32 -27.01
C THR A 238 -1.95 -20.31 -25.51
N PRO A 239 -2.82 -20.90 -24.66
CA PRO A 239 -2.54 -21.02 -23.22
C PRO A 239 -1.25 -21.79 -22.97
N ASN A 240 -0.55 -21.46 -21.92
CA ASN A 240 0.64 -22.15 -21.45
C ASN A 240 0.47 -22.65 -20.01
N LEU A 241 1.44 -23.39 -19.49
CA LEU A 241 1.42 -23.90 -18.12
C LEU A 241 1.18 -22.79 -17.09
N GLN A 242 1.77 -21.62 -17.31
CA GLN A 242 1.57 -20.45 -16.43
C GLN A 242 0.12 -19.97 -16.42
N THR A 243 -0.59 -20.03 -17.57
CA THR A 243 -2.01 -19.65 -17.66
C THR A 243 -2.86 -20.48 -16.70
N TYR A 244 -2.70 -21.80 -16.75
CA TYR A 244 -3.44 -22.71 -15.86
C TYR A 244 -3.02 -22.55 -14.39
N THR A 245 -1.74 -22.35 -14.11
CA THR A 245 -1.24 -22.12 -12.75
C THR A 245 -1.81 -20.82 -12.14
N VAL A 246 -1.99 -19.79 -12.94
CA VAL A 246 -2.60 -18.51 -12.51
C VAL A 246 -4.08 -18.69 -12.22
N LEU A 247 -4.83 -19.39 -13.07
CA LEU A 247 -6.25 -19.71 -12.84
C LEU A 247 -6.42 -20.56 -11.57
N LEU A 248 -5.59 -21.60 -11.42
CA LEU A 248 -5.54 -22.44 -10.23
C LEU A 248 -5.33 -21.61 -8.95
N ASN A 249 -4.37 -20.69 -8.97
CA ASN A 249 -4.13 -19.77 -7.86
C ASN A 249 -5.35 -18.89 -7.57
N GLY A 250 -6.03 -18.40 -8.60
CA GLY A 250 -7.26 -17.62 -8.48
C GLY A 250 -8.35 -18.38 -7.70
N TRP A 251 -8.64 -19.62 -8.08
CA TRP A 251 -9.63 -20.48 -7.43
C TRP A 251 -9.22 -20.88 -6.00
N CYS A 252 -7.94 -21.21 -5.77
CA CYS A 252 -7.40 -21.49 -4.43
C CYS A 252 -7.53 -20.28 -3.48
N ARG A 253 -7.41 -19.04 -4.00
CA ARG A 253 -7.61 -17.81 -3.21
C ARG A 253 -9.07 -17.56 -2.84
N VAL A 254 -9.99 -17.93 -3.69
CA VAL A 254 -11.45 -17.86 -3.42
C VAL A 254 -11.90 -19.03 -2.52
N LYS A 255 -11.03 -20.01 -2.29
CA LYS A 255 -11.31 -21.26 -1.54
C LYS A 255 -12.31 -22.17 -2.22
N ASN A 256 -12.38 -22.15 -3.54
CA ASN A 256 -13.19 -23.06 -4.32
C ASN A 256 -12.30 -24.17 -4.91
N LEU A 257 -12.20 -25.28 -4.19
CA LEU A 257 -11.38 -26.43 -4.60
C LEU A 257 -12.00 -27.23 -5.74
N MET A 258 -13.31 -27.18 -5.92
CA MET A 258 -13.97 -27.89 -7.01
C MET A 258 -13.54 -27.37 -8.37
N ASP A 259 -13.61 -26.05 -8.55
CA ASP A 259 -13.18 -25.42 -9.80
C ASP A 259 -11.65 -25.38 -9.93
N ALA A 260 -10.91 -25.31 -8.80
CA ALA A 260 -9.46 -25.51 -8.82
C ALA A 260 -9.09 -26.91 -9.36
N GLY A 261 -9.82 -27.95 -8.95
CA GLY A 261 -9.65 -29.32 -9.45
C GLY A 261 -9.98 -29.47 -10.95
N LYS A 262 -11.01 -28.76 -11.44
CA LYS A 262 -11.31 -28.72 -12.87
C LYS A 262 -10.17 -28.15 -13.69
N VAL A 263 -9.63 -26.99 -13.25
CA VAL A 263 -8.48 -26.35 -13.89
C VAL A 263 -7.24 -27.25 -13.86
N TRP A 264 -7.03 -27.97 -12.76
CA TRP A 264 -5.95 -28.94 -12.64
C TRP A 264 -6.08 -30.10 -13.66
N ASN A 265 -7.27 -30.68 -13.79
CA ASN A 265 -7.53 -31.75 -14.74
C ASN A 265 -7.43 -31.24 -16.19
N GLU A 266 -8.03 -30.10 -16.50
CA GLU A 266 -7.94 -29.47 -17.81
C GLU A 266 -6.47 -29.23 -18.24
N MET A 267 -5.62 -28.76 -17.30
CA MET A 267 -4.18 -28.59 -17.55
C MET A 267 -3.53 -29.91 -17.98
N ILE A 268 -3.87 -31.02 -17.32
CA ILE A 268 -3.36 -32.38 -17.65
C ILE A 268 -3.92 -32.86 -18.99
N ASP A 269 -5.23 -32.70 -19.23
CA ASP A 269 -5.91 -33.12 -20.47
C ASP A 269 -5.36 -32.38 -21.71
N LYS A 270 -4.90 -31.11 -21.52
CA LYS A 270 -4.22 -30.34 -22.58
C LYS A 270 -2.74 -30.73 -22.74
N GLY A 271 -2.25 -31.75 -22.02
CA GLY A 271 -0.90 -32.27 -22.12
C GLY A 271 0.16 -31.55 -21.29
N PHE A 272 -0.23 -30.61 -20.44
CA PHE A 272 0.71 -29.94 -19.54
C PHE A 272 0.98 -30.79 -18.31
N LYS A 273 2.24 -31.00 -17.97
CA LYS A 273 2.65 -31.62 -16.71
C LYS A 273 2.71 -30.55 -15.63
N PRO A 274 1.90 -30.65 -14.55
CA PRO A 274 1.97 -29.69 -13.43
C PRO A 274 3.38 -29.59 -12.85
N ASP A 275 3.89 -28.39 -12.76
CA ASP A 275 5.20 -28.10 -12.20
C ASP A 275 5.15 -27.93 -10.66
N ILE A 276 6.31 -27.66 -10.06
CA ILE A 276 6.42 -27.43 -8.61
C ILE A 276 5.61 -26.20 -8.15
N VAL A 277 5.39 -25.21 -9.02
CA VAL A 277 4.60 -24.01 -8.69
C VAL A 277 3.12 -24.34 -8.63
N ALA A 278 2.62 -25.13 -9.59
CA ALA A 278 1.24 -25.62 -9.61
C ALA A 278 0.95 -26.49 -8.37
N HIS A 279 1.86 -27.44 -8.03
CA HIS A 279 1.73 -28.28 -6.84
C HIS A 279 1.72 -27.45 -5.54
N ASN A 280 2.64 -26.52 -5.38
CA ASN A 280 2.69 -25.64 -4.22
C ASN A 280 1.44 -24.74 -4.11
N THR A 281 0.87 -24.33 -5.25
CA THR A 281 -0.38 -23.56 -5.29
C THR A 281 -1.55 -24.41 -4.79
N MET A 282 -1.65 -25.67 -5.24
CA MET A 282 -2.68 -26.61 -4.79
C MET A 282 -2.52 -26.96 -3.31
N LEU A 283 -1.30 -27.26 -2.85
CA LEU A 283 -1.00 -27.48 -1.42
C LEU A 283 -1.49 -26.32 -0.56
N GLU A 284 -1.12 -25.08 -0.93
CA GLU A 284 -1.54 -23.89 -0.20
C GLU A 284 -3.07 -23.68 -0.24
N GLY A 285 -3.72 -24.02 -1.36
CA GLY A 285 -5.18 -24.01 -1.53
C GLY A 285 -5.88 -24.99 -0.60
N LEU A 286 -5.44 -26.25 -0.59
CA LEU A 286 -5.98 -27.32 0.24
C LEU A 286 -5.89 -26.96 1.74
N LEU A 287 -4.72 -26.48 2.19
CA LEU A 287 -4.52 -26.06 3.59
C LEU A 287 -5.38 -24.86 3.97
N LYS A 288 -5.56 -23.87 3.08
CA LYS A 288 -6.47 -22.73 3.30
C LYS A 288 -7.93 -23.16 3.43
N CYS A 289 -8.31 -24.22 2.76
CA CYS A 289 -9.64 -24.84 2.84
C CYS A 289 -9.77 -25.86 3.98
N LYS A 290 -8.75 -26.02 4.82
CA LYS A 290 -8.68 -26.99 5.93
C LYS A 290 -8.74 -28.47 5.47
N LYS A 291 -8.44 -28.76 4.21
CA LYS A 291 -8.32 -30.10 3.62
C LYS A 291 -6.90 -30.63 3.80
N ARG A 292 -6.52 -30.91 5.04
CA ARG A 292 -5.15 -31.27 5.39
C ARG A 292 -4.77 -32.68 4.92
N SER A 293 -5.66 -33.66 5.06
CA SER A 293 -5.43 -35.03 4.56
C SER A 293 -5.04 -35.00 3.09
N ASP A 294 -5.82 -34.27 2.28
CA ASP A 294 -5.59 -34.19 0.85
C ASP A 294 -4.27 -33.47 0.52
N ALA A 295 -3.91 -32.44 1.34
CA ALA A 295 -2.62 -31.76 1.21
C ALA A 295 -1.43 -32.69 1.53
N ILE A 296 -1.53 -33.51 2.58
CA ILE A 296 -0.49 -34.49 2.93
C ILE A 296 -0.39 -35.55 1.82
N THR A 297 -1.52 -36.09 1.35
CA THR A 297 -1.54 -37.04 0.23
C THR A 297 -0.87 -36.46 -1.01
N LEU A 298 -1.19 -35.21 -1.37
CA LEU A 298 -0.56 -34.54 -2.50
C LEU A 298 0.96 -34.40 -2.29
N PHE A 299 1.40 -34.08 -1.09
CA PHE A 299 2.81 -33.95 -0.76
C PHE A 299 3.56 -35.28 -0.85
N GLU A 300 2.95 -36.38 -0.38
CA GLU A 300 3.52 -37.74 -0.54
C GLU A 300 3.58 -38.16 -2.01
N VAL A 301 2.56 -37.80 -2.83
CA VAL A 301 2.60 -38.03 -4.27
C VAL A 301 3.74 -37.27 -4.92
N MET A 302 4.00 -36.02 -4.50
CA MET A 302 5.15 -35.25 -4.98
C MET A 302 6.48 -35.94 -4.67
N LYS A 303 6.64 -36.52 -3.46
CA LYS A 303 7.85 -37.27 -3.10
C LYS A 303 8.02 -38.52 -3.96
N ALA A 304 6.94 -39.25 -4.21
CA ALA A 304 6.97 -40.54 -4.90
C ALA A 304 7.07 -40.43 -6.44
N LYS A 305 6.36 -39.48 -7.03
CA LYS A 305 6.19 -39.36 -8.49
C LYS A 305 6.74 -38.04 -9.08
N GLY A 306 7.20 -37.14 -8.22
CA GLY A 306 7.62 -35.80 -8.61
C GLY A 306 6.46 -34.84 -8.95
N PRO A 307 6.78 -33.56 -9.12
CA PRO A 307 8.06 -32.93 -8.94
C PRO A 307 8.53 -32.97 -7.46
N SER A 308 9.82 -33.20 -7.22
CA SER A 308 10.36 -33.29 -5.84
C SER A 308 10.03 -32.04 -5.03
N PRO A 309 9.57 -32.17 -3.78
CA PRO A 309 9.31 -31.05 -2.90
C PRO A 309 10.55 -30.16 -2.74
N ASN A 310 10.36 -28.87 -2.73
CA ASN A 310 11.42 -27.88 -2.48
C ASN A 310 11.21 -27.19 -1.13
N THR A 311 12.15 -26.32 -0.73
CA THR A 311 12.07 -25.51 0.52
C THR A 311 10.71 -24.87 0.70
N ARG A 312 10.10 -24.33 -0.38
CA ARG A 312 8.76 -23.72 -0.31
C ARG A 312 7.68 -24.72 0.01
N SER A 313 7.72 -25.94 -0.56
CA SER A 313 6.75 -27.01 -0.31
C SER A 313 6.73 -27.37 1.19
N TYR A 314 7.91 -27.62 1.77
CA TYR A 314 8.05 -27.87 3.20
C TYR A 314 7.61 -26.67 4.06
N THR A 315 8.00 -25.46 3.70
CA THR A 315 7.62 -24.24 4.44
C THR A 315 6.10 -24.03 4.46
N ILE A 316 5.36 -24.41 3.40
CA ILE A 316 3.90 -24.36 3.36
C ILE A 316 3.30 -25.27 4.43
N LEU A 317 3.78 -26.53 4.57
CA LEU A 317 3.31 -27.49 5.57
C LEU A 317 3.73 -27.09 6.99
N ILE A 318 4.98 -26.75 7.20
CA ILE A 318 5.52 -26.29 8.49
C ILE A 318 4.73 -25.09 9.00
N ARG A 319 4.45 -24.13 8.14
CA ARG A 319 3.65 -22.93 8.47
C ARG A 319 2.24 -23.28 8.92
N ASP A 320 1.61 -24.27 8.28
CA ASP A 320 0.26 -24.74 8.66
C ASP A 320 0.29 -25.44 10.03
N LEU A 321 1.27 -26.30 10.27
CA LEU A 321 1.50 -26.97 11.53
C LEU A 321 1.73 -25.98 12.68
N CYS A 322 2.61 -24.99 12.47
CA CYS A 322 2.86 -23.92 13.42
C CYS A 322 1.60 -23.11 13.76
N LYS A 323 0.73 -22.83 12.78
CA LYS A 323 -0.54 -22.12 13.00
C LYS A 323 -1.53 -22.95 13.81
N GLN A 324 -1.51 -24.26 13.68
CA GLN A 324 -2.34 -25.17 14.48
C GLN A 324 -1.74 -25.43 15.87
N GLY A 325 -0.52 -24.99 16.09
CA GLY A 325 0.22 -25.21 17.34
C GLY A 325 0.76 -26.64 17.49
N LYS A 326 0.84 -27.42 16.41
CA LYS A 326 1.44 -28.76 16.34
C LYS A 326 2.92 -28.64 16.11
N MET A 327 3.63 -28.23 17.18
CA MET A 327 5.04 -27.86 17.06
C MET A 327 5.97 -29.07 16.88
N ASP A 328 5.62 -30.22 17.43
CA ASP A 328 6.45 -31.42 17.31
C ASP A 328 6.42 -31.96 15.87
N GLU A 329 5.22 -31.97 15.24
CA GLU A 329 5.08 -32.30 13.82
C GLU A 329 5.79 -31.25 12.93
N ALA A 330 5.77 -29.95 13.32
CA ALA A 330 6.45 -28.90 12.57
C ALA A 330 7.98 -29.04 12.62
N VAL A 331 8.54 -29.47 13.77
CA VAL A 331 9.97 -29.76 13.91
C VAL A 331 10.34 -31.01 13.10
N ALA A 332 9.56 -32.08 13.19
CA ALA A 332 9.79 -33.28 12.39
C ALA A 332 9.79 -32.97 10.87
N GLY A 333 8.83 -32.13 10.41
CA GLY A 333 8.81 -31.67 9.01
C GLY A 333 10.01 -30.79 8.63
N PHE A 334 10.56 -30.04 9.59
CA PHE A 334 11.78 -29.26 9.39
C PHE A 334 13.03 -30.16 9.29
N GLU A 335 13.15 -31.16 10.14
CA GLU A 335 14.22 -32.15 10.09
C GLU A 335 14.16 -32.98 8.80
N GLU A 336 12.97 -33.39 8.36
CA GLU A 336 12.75 -34.05 7.09
C GLU A 336 13.19 -33.17 5.91
N MET A 337 12.86 -31.87 5.93
CA MET A 337 13.29 -30.92 4.92
C MET A 337 14.81 -30.87 4.78
N LEU A 338 15.52 -30.81 5.91
CA LEU A 338 16.99 -30.79 5.94
C LEU A 338 17.58 -32.10 5.44
N SER A 339 17.04 -33.24 5.87
CA SER A 339 17.50 -34.57 5.44
C SER A 339 17.25 -34.83 3.95
N SER A 340 16.23 -34.19 3.35
CA SER A 340 15.98 -34.24 1.91
C SER A 340 16.90 -33.30 1.09
N GLY A 341 17.86 -32.62 1.71
CA GLY A 341 18.79 -31.71 1.06
C GLY A 341 18.22 -30.31 0.76
N CYS A 342 17.04 -29.98 1.31
CA CYS A 342 16.47 -28.64 1.18
C CYS A 342 17.02 -27.71 2.26
N GLU A 343 17.69 -26.65 1.88
CA GLU A 343 18.18 -25.64 2.81
C GLU A 343 17.04 -24.81 3.40
N ALA A 344 17.14 -24.53 4.71
CA ALA A 344 16.17 -23.71 5.42
C ALA A 344 16.38 -22.23 5.11
N ASP A 345 15.32 -21.56 4.70
CA ASP A 345 15.30 -20.12 4.43
C ASP A 345 14.78 -19.31 5.62
N ALA A 346 14.92 -17.99 5.56
CA ALA A 346 14.41 -17.07 6.58
C ALA A 346 12.89 -17.20 6.80
N ALA A 347 12.12 -17.62 5.78
CA ALA A 347 10.69 -17.82 5.92
C ALA A 347 10.36 -19.05 6.76
N THR A 348 11.11 -20.14 6.61
CA THR A 348 10.97 -21.37 7.41
C THR A 348 11.28 -21.09 8.88
N PHE A 349 12.43 -20.45 9.16
CA PHE A 349 12.77 -20.04 10.53
C PHE A 349 11.72 -19.10 11.13
N THR A 350 11.21 -18.13 10.35
CA THR A 350 10.15 -17.22 10.81
C THR A 350 8.86 -17.98 11.18
N CYS A 351 8.51 -19.05 10.46
CA CYS A 351 7.35 -19.89 10.80
C CYS A 351 7.54 -20.59 12.14
N LEU A 352 8.69 -21.25 12.36
CA LEU A 352 9.02 -21.96 13.60
C LEU A 352 9.11 -21.00 14.79
N VAL A 353 9.86 -19.89 14.65
CA VAL A 353 9.99 -18.84 15.67
C VAL A 353 8.62 -18.30 16.08
N THR A 354 7.75 -18.02 15.11
CA THR A 354 6.37 -17.55 15.39
C THR A 354 5.56 -18.63 16.11
N GLY A 355 5.66 -19.87 15.68
CA GLY A 355 4.96 -21.01 16.28
C GLY A 355 5.35 -21.22 17.74
N PHE A 356 6.65 -21.37 18.03
CA PHE A 356 7.15 -21.51 19.41
C PHE A 356 6.89 -20.28 20.26
N GLY A 357 7.04 -19.08 19.68
CA GLY A 357 6.74 -17.83 20.36
C GLY A 357 5.27 -17.74 20.80
N ASN A 358 4.32 -18.18 19.96
CA ASN A 358 2.89 -18.23 20.32
C ASN A 358 2.63 -19.27 21.44
N LYS A 359 3.40 -20.36 21.49
CA LYS A 359 3.36 -21.37 22.56
C LYS A 359 4.15 -20.96 23.81
N LYS A 360 4.68 -19.73 23.85
CA LYS A 360 5.49 -19.18 24.95
C LYS A 360 6.82 -19.91 25.20
N ARG A 361 7.30 -20.73 24.27
CA ARG A 361 8.56 -21.48 24.36
C ARG A 361 9.72 -20.61 23.84
N MET A 362 10.16 -19.63 24.65
CA MET A 362 11.28 -18.75 24.25
C MET A 362 12.63 -19.44 24.23
N ASP A 363 12.81 -20.48 25.03
CA ASP A 363 13.95 -21.38 24.96
C ASP A 363 14.21 -21.88 23.54
N LYS A 364 13.16 -22.40 22.90
CA LYS A 364 13.21 -22.87 21.52
C LYS A 364 13.37 -21.74 20.49
N VAL A 365 12.79 -20.58 20.75
CA VAL A 365 12.98 -19.40 19.88
C VAL A 365 14.45 -18.98 19.84
N PHE A 366 15.13 -18.93 21.01
CA PHE A 366 16.56 -18.58 21.06
C PHE A 366 17.44 -19.65 20.41
N ALA A 367 17.15 -20.93 20.62
CA ALA A 367 17.86 -22.03 19.97
C ALA A 367 17.77 -21.95 18.45
N LEU A 368 16.55 -21.69 17.89
CA LEU A 368 16.36 -21.52 16.45
C LEU A 368 17.10 -20.30 15.88
N LEU A 369 17.20 -19.20 16.64
CA LEU A 369 17.95 -18.02 16.20
C LEU A 369 19.46 -18.29 16.18
N THR A 370 19.96 -19.11 17.08
CA THR A 370 21.35 -19.56 17.09
C THR A 370 21.62 -20.48 15.90
N GLU A 371 20.77 -21.49 15.70
CA GLU A 371 20.85 -22.41 14.55
C GLU A 371 20.81 -21.68 13.21
N MET A 372 19.90 -20.68 13.08
CA MET A 372 19.81 -19.83 11.88
C MET A 372 21.13 -19.12 11.60
N LYS A 373 21.80 -18.61 12.65
CA LYS A 373 23.10 -17.95 12.53
C LYS A 373 24.20 -18.94 12.13
N GLU A 374 24.23 -20.13 12.73
CA GLU A 374 25.20 -21.19 12.44
C GLU A 374 25.07 -21.68 10.99
N LYS A 375 23.85 -21.77 10.48
CA LYS A 375 23.58 -22.12 9.08
C LYS A 375 23.81 -20.97 8.08
N GLY A 376 24.35 -19.84 8.53
CA GLY A 376 24.64 -18.70 7.67
C GLY A 376 23.41 -18.04 7.06
N CYS A 377 22.20 -18.29 7.57
CA CYS A 377 20.97 -17.68 7.10
C CYS A 377 20.73 -16.34 7.81
N PRO A 378 20.92 -15.18 7.16
CA PRO A 378 20.79 -13.89 7.83
C PRO A 378 19.31 -13.59 8.17
N PRO A 379 19.03 -13.05 9.38
CA PRO A 379 17.70 -12.57 9.73
C PRO A 379 17.22 -11.47 8.78
N ASP A 380 16.00 -11.58 8.29
CA ASP A 380 15.36 -10.59 7.45
C ASP A 380 14.39 -9.67 8.24
N ALA A 381 13.84 -8.66 7.58
CA ALA A 381 12.87 -7.75 8.18
C ALA A 381 11.60 -8.47 8.67
N ARG A 382 11.22 -9.59 8.06
CA ARG A 382 10.03 -10.37 8.45
C ARG A 382 10.25 -11.07 9.77
N LEU A 383 11.42 -11.66 9.97
CA LEU A 383 11.80 -12.31 11.23
C LEU A 383 11.85 -11.29 12.38
N TYR A 384 12.50 -10.13 12.16
CA TYR A 384 12.50 -9.05 13.16
C TYR A 384 11.09 -8.60 13.51
N ASN A 385 10.23 -8.40 12.52
CA ASN A 385 8.83 -8.04 12.73
C ASN A 385 8.05 -9.12 13.49
N ALA A 386 8.32 -10.41 13.23
CA ALA A 386 7.70 -11.50 13.98
C ALA A 386 8.13 -11.50 15.45
N LEU A 387 9.41 -11.30 15.72
CA LEU A 387 9.95 -11.21 17.08
C LEU A 387 9.43 -9.97 17.84
N ILE A 388 9.43 -8.79 17.19
CA ILE A 388 8.86 -7.56 17.76
C ILE A 388 7.40 -7.79 18.12
N LYS A 389 6.62 -8.40 17.23
CA LYS A 389 5.21 -8.72 17.48
C LYS A 389 5.02 -9.68 18.67
N LEU A 390 5.90 -10.68 18.82
CA LEU A 390 5.86 -11.59 19.96
C LEU A 390 6.13 -10.87 21.28
N LEU A 391 7.09 -9.95 21.32
CA LEU A 391 7.41 -9.14 22.51
C LEU A 391 6.25 -8.19 22.85
N ILE A 392 5.66 -7.54 21.85
CA ILE A 392 4.48 -6.67 22.03
C ILE A 392 3.30 -7.46 22.60
N ASN A 393 3.00 -8.63 22.06
CA ASN A 393 1.92 -9.49 22.55
C ASN A 393 2.12 -9.93 24.00
N ARG A 394 3.37 -9.92 24.48
CA ARG A 394 3.76 -10.20 25.87
C ARG A 394 3.81 -8.97 26.76
N ARG A 395 3.43 -7.80 26.25
CA ARG A 395 3.50 -6.52 26.95
C ARG A 395 4.94 -6.15 27.37
N MET A 396 5.92 -6.47 26.54
CA MET A 396 7.34 -6.15 26.73
C MET A 396 7.80 -5.08 25.70
N PRO A 397 7.32 -3.83 25.80
CA PRO A 397 7.61 -2.81 24.80
C PRO A 397 9.09 -2.39 24.81
N VAL A 398 9.76 -2.42 25.94
CA VAL A 398 11.19 -2.06 26.07
C VAL A 398 12.06 -3.02 25.26
N ASP A 399 11.82 -4.33 25.40
CA ASP A 399 12.55 -5.34 24.65
C ASP A 399 12.24 -5.27 23.15
N ALA A 400 11.01 -4.92 22.78
CA ALA A 400 10.64 -4.67 21.39
C ALA A 400 11.43 -3.50 20.78
N VAL A 401 11.66 -2.41 21.53
CA VAL A 401 12.52 -1.29 21.12
C VAL A 401 13.99 -1.71 21.03
N THR A 402 14.47 -2.48 21.98
CA THR A 402 15.85 -3.00 21.94
C THR A 402 16.09 -3.85 20.70
N LEU A 403 15.13 -4.70 20.37
CA LEU A 403 15.17 -5.52 19.16
C LEU A 403 15.08 -4.67 17.87
N TYR A 404 14.24 -3.63 17.86
CA TYR A 404 14.16 -2.66 16.79
C TYR A 404 15.51 -1.94 16.57
N LYS A 405 16.15 -1.48 17.64
CA LYS A 405 17.50 -0.88 17.55
C LYS A 405 18.54 -1.88 17.02
N LYS A 406 18.45 -3.15 17.40
CA LYS A 406 19.31 -4.21 16.87
C LYS A 406 19.08 -4.46 15.38
N MET A 407 17.81 -4.42 14.91
CA MET A 407 17.46 -4.52 13.50
C MET A 407 18.20 -3.45 12.68
N ILE A 408 18.18 -2.19 13.14
CA ILE A 408 18.85 -1.08 12.48
C ILE A 408 20.38 -1.24 12.49
N ARG A 409 20.96 -1.64 13.64
CA ARG A 409 22.43 -1.86 13.76
C ARG A 409 22.92 -2.94 12.81
N ASN A 410 22.07 -3.91 12.51
CA ASN A 410 22.36 -4.97 11.54
C ASN A 410 22.11 -4.56 10.07
N GLY A 411 21.88 -3.28 9.79
CA GLY A 411 21.65 -2.75 8.44
C GLY A 411 20.28 -3.07 7.86
N ILE A 412 19.37 -3.65 8.64
CA ILE A 412 18.04 -4.03 8.16
C ILE A 412 17.08 -2.86 8.36
N GLN A 413 16.54 -2.35 7.24
CA GLN A 413 15.64 -1.21 7.27
C GLN A 413 14.27 -1.60 7.83
N PRO A 414 13.75 -0.84 8.83
CA PRO A 414 12.41 -1.01 9.33
C PRO A 414 11.37 -0.72 8.26
N THR A 415 10.26 -1.42 8.31
CA THR A 415 9.13 -1.24 7.39
C THR A 415 8.02 -0.41 8.05
N ILE A 416 7.09 0.11 7.25
CA ILE A 416 5.86 0.75 7.76
C ILE A 416 5.18 -0.14 8.82
N HIS A 417 5.16 -1.46 8.58
CA HIS A 417 4.58 -2.42 9.51
C HIS A 417 5.31 -2.45 10.87
N THR A 418 6.63 -2.32 10.87
CA THR A 418 7.45 -2.24 12.09
C THR A 418 7.05 -1.05 12.95
N TYR A 419 6.98 0.14 12.35
CA TYR A 419 6.59 1.38 13.03
C TYR A 419 5.14 1.32 13.54
N ASN A 420 4.21 0.82 12.73
CA ASN A 420 2.80 0.68 13.13
C ASN A 420 2.62 -0.26 14.32
N MET A 421 3.40 -1.35 14.39
CA MET A 421 3.38 -2.25 15.54
C MET A 421 3.92 -1.57 16.82
N LEU A 422 5.02 -0.85 16.73
CA LEU A 422 5.62 -0.14 17.86
C LEU A 422 4.68 0.96 18.37
N MET A 423 4.16 1.83 17.49
CA MET A 423 3.20 2.87 17.85
C MET A 423 1.98 2.28 18.55
N LYS A 424 1.38 1.23 17.98
CA LYS A 424 0.24 0.55 18.61
C LYS A 424 0.56 0.03 20.00
N SER A 425 1.75 -0.54 20.20
CA SER A 425 2.22 -1.02 21.50
C SER A 425 2.33 0.11 22.52
N PHE A 426 2.90 1.24 22.13
CA PHE A 426 3.04 2.40 23.01
C PHE A 426 1.69 3.01 23.39
N PHE A 427 0.74 3.11 22.46
CA PHE A 427 -0.61 3.53 22.79
C PHE A 427 -1.32 2.56 23.76
N MET A 428 -1.11 1.25 23.60
CA MET A 428 -1.68 0.25 24.53
C MET A 428 -1.09 0.37 25.94
N THR A 429 0.17 0.79 26.07
CA THR A 429 0.83 1.03 27.37
C THR A 429 0.71 2.48 27.86
N LYS A 430 -0.11 3.30 27.19
CA LYS A 430 -0.33 4.73 27.48
C LYS A 430 0.96 5.57 27.43
N ASN A 431 1.95 5.14 26.69
CA ASN A 431 3.19 5.87 26.50
C ASN A 431 3.12 6.69 25.21
N TYR A 432 2.51 7.87 25.30
CA TYR A 432 2.31 8.77 24.18
C TYR A 432 3.64 9.28 23.59
N ASP A 433 4.58 9.67 24.44
CA ASP A 433 5.84 10.28 23.99
C ASP A 433 6.64 9.33 23.09
N MET A 434 6.68 8.06 23.47
CA MET A 434 7.32 7.03 22.63
C MET A 434 6.54 6.75 21.33
N ALA A 435 5.21 6.83 21.36
CA ALA A 435 4.41 6.69 20.14
C ALA A 435 4.68 7.85 19.18
N HIS A 436 4.74 9.09 19.69
CA HIS A 436 5.05 10.29 18.93
C HIS A 436 6.49 10.26 18.38
N ALA A 437 7.47 9.92 19.22
CA ALA A 437 8.85 9.77 18.77
C ALA A 437 9.01 8.71 17.67
N THR A 438 8.23 7.62 17.74
CA THR A 438 8.20 6.59 16.70
C THR A 438 7.60 7.10 15.38
N TRP A 439 6.58 7.96 15.46
CA TRP A 439 6.00 8.62 14.29
C TRP A 439 6.99 9.57 13.62
N GLU A 440 7.68 10.37 14.42
CA GLU A 440 8.71 11.29 13.91
C GLU A 440 9.89 10.53 13.29
N GLU A 441 10.40 9.49 13.97
CA GLU A 441 11.50 8.68 13.45
C GLU A 441 11.14 7.97 12.14
N MET A 442 9.88 7.51 11.99
CA MET A 442 9.38 6.95 10.75
C MET A 442 9.53 7.93 9.58
N SER A 443 9.14 9.19 9.79
CA SER A 443 9.25 10.26 8.79
C SER A 443 10.70 10.63 8.50
N LEU A 444 11.53 10.77 9.54
CA LEU A 444 12.96 11.09 9.42
C LEU A 444 13.73 10.03 8.62
N ARG A 445 13.39 8.75 8.76
CA ARG A 445 14.01 7.65 8.00
C ARG A 445 13.44 7.46 6.60
N GLY A 446 12.63 8.39 6.13
CA GLY A 446 12.07 8.32 4.79
C GLY A 446 10.94 7.31 4.61
N CYS A 447 10.42 6.77 5.68
CA CYS A 447 9.30 5.85 5.63
C CYS A 447 7.99 6.63 5.79
N CYS A 448 7.36 7.01 4.66
CA CYS A 448 6.12 7.79 4.72
C CYS A 448 4.96 7.01 5.32
N PRO A 449 4.21 7.62 6.26
CA PRO A 449 3.00 7.03 6.84
C PRO A 449 1.96 6.68 5.77
N ASP A 450 1.38 5.50 5.87
CA ASP A 450 0.25 5.04 5.06
C ASP A 450 -1.10 5.23 5.77
N GLU A 451 -2.21 4.91 5.11
CA GLU A 451 -3.55 4.99 5.70
C GLU A 451 -3.67 4.22 7.03
N ASN A 452 -2.94 3.09 7.15
CA ASN A 452 -2.93 2.31 8.37
C ASN A 452 -2.10 2.97 9.48
N SER A 453 -0.99 3.64 9.14
CA SER A 453 -0.19 4.42 10.09
C SER A 453 -1.02 5.54 10.72
N TYR A 454 -1.71 6.33 9.89
CA TYR A 454 -2.64 7.36 10.38
C TYR A 454 -3.76 6.76 11.22
N THR A 455 -4.34 5.64 10.80
CA THR A 455 -5.40 4.96 11.57
C THR A 455 -4.91 4.53 12.96
N VAL A 456 -3.71 3.97 13.06
CA VAL A 456 -3.10 3.56 14.34
C VAL A 456 -2.82 4.77 15.21
N PHE A 457 -2.24 5.83 14.63
CA PHE A 457 -1.85 7.01 15.39
C PHE A 457 -3.06 7.82 15.87
N ILE A 458 -3.99 8.17 14.97
CA ILE A 458 -5.23 8.89 15.29
C ILE A 458 -6.08 8.09 16.29
N GLY A 459 -6.26 6.77 16.03
CA GLY A 459 -7.01 5.90 16.92
C GLY A 459 -6.40 5.78 18.32
N GLY A 460 -5.07 5.78 18.39
CA GLY A 460 -4.33 5.82 19.66
C GLY A 460 -4.56 7.11 20.44
N LEU A 461 -4.49 8.27 19.77
CA LEU A 461 -4.78 9.58 20.37
C LEU A 461 -6.22 9.68 20.90
N ILE A 462 -7.21 9.26 20.10
CA ILE A 462 -8.63 9.21 20.53
C ILE A 462 -8.80 8.27 21.72
N GLY A 463 -8.10 7.13 21.70
CA GLY A 463 -8.10 6.17 22.82
C GLY A 463 -7.65 6.79 24.15
N GLN A 464 -6.73 7.76 24.09
CA GLN A 464 -6.17 8.46 25.25
C GLN A 464 -6.87 9.79 25.58
N GLY A 465 -7.94 10.16 24.87
CA GLY A 465 -8.65 11.43 25.09
C GLY A 465 -7.90 12.66 24.56
N ARG A 466 -7.04 12.49 23.56
CA ARG A 466 -6.26 13.57 22.92
C ARG A 466 -6.84 13.95 21.54
N SER A 467 -8.16 14.14 21.50
CA SER A 467 -8.87 14.38 20.23
C SER A 467 -8.50 15.69 19.55
N MET A 468 -8.04 16.70 20.28
CA MET A 468 -7.51 17.95 19.69
C MET A 468 -6.26 17.71 18.82
N GLU A 469 -5.38 16.83 19.27
CA GLU A 469 -4.20 16.46 18.51
C GLU A 469 -4.57 15.51 17.36
N ALA A 470 -5.48 14.55 17.64
CA ALA A 470 -5.99 13.64 16.63
C ALA A 470 -6.62 14.39 15.44
N CYS A 471 -7.23 15.57 15.69
CA CYS A 471 -7.79 16.43 14.67
C CYS A 471 -6.74 16.84 13.63
N LYS A 472 -5.57 17.30 14.07
CA LYS A 472 -4.48 17.74 13.18
C LYS A 472 -4.03 16.63 12.22
N TYR A 473 -3.85 15.42 12.73
CA TYR A 473 -3.45 14.27 11.89
C TYR A 473 -4.59 13.79 10.98
N LEU A 474 -5.83 13.95 11.40
CA LEU A 474 -6.99 13.64 10.57
C LEU A 474 -7.11 14.62 9.40
N GLU A 475 -6.92 15.92 9.66
CA GLU A 475 -6.86 16.96 8.63
C GLU A 475 -5.71 16.70 7.66
N GLU A 476 -4.50 16.48 8.16
CA GLU A 476 -3.33 16.17 7.35
C GLU A 476 -3.56 14.95 6.44
N MET A 477 -4.15 13.87 6.99
CA MET A 477 -4.48 12.67 6.23
C MET A 477 -5.44 12.96 5.07
N ILE A 478 -6.48 13.76 5.32
CA ILE A 478 -7.47 14.15 4.30
C ILE A 478 -6.82 15.05 3.26
N ASP A 479 -6.01 16.00 3.69
CA ASP A 479 -5.31 16.94 2.79
C ASP A 479 -4.31 16.21 1.90
N LYS A 480 -3.63 15.19 2.39
CA LYS A 480 -2.80 14.28 1.57
C LYS A 480 -3.60 13.44 0.57
N GLY A 481 -4.93 13.51 0.61
CA GLY A 481 -5.84 12.79 -0.28
C GLY A 481 -5.99 11.32 0.07
N MET A 482 -5.68 10.95 1.30
CA MET A 482 -5.88 9.60 1.82
C MET A 482 -7.34 9.38 2.22
N LYS A 483 -7.74 8.10 2.28
CA LYS A 483 -9.10 7.74 2.70
C LYS A 483 -9.24 7.88 4.21
N ALA A 484 -10.24 8.63 4.66
CA ALA A 484 -10.54 8.76 6.08
C ALA A 484 -10.70 7.39 6.76
N PRO A 485 -10.07 7.17 7.93
CA PRO A 485 -9.99 5.88 8.59
C PRO A 485 -11.35 5.43 9.15
N GLN A 486 -11.46 4.17 9.54
CA GLN A 486 -12.59 3.68 10.33
C GLN A 486 -12.22 3.79 11.81
N LEU A 487 -12.80 4.75 12.51
CA LEU A 487 -12.54 5.05 13.91
C LEU A 487 -13.85 5.26 14.67
N ASP A 488 -13.78 5.30 15.99
CA ASP A 488 -14.90 5.72 16.83
C ASP A 488 -15.03 7.26 16.81
N TYR A 489 -15.70 7.76 15.79
CA TYR A 489 -15.92 9.19 15.61
C TYR A 489 -16.88 9.81 16.65
N ASN A 490 -17.73 9.00 17.30
CA ASN A 490 -18.53 9.48 18.42
C ASN A 490 -17.65 9.82 19.62
N LYS A 491 -16.71 8.92 19.96
CA LYS A 491 -15.74 9.16 21.03
C LYS A 491 -14.87 10.37 20.71
N PHE A 492 -14.40 10.46 19.45
CA PHE A 492 -13.62 11.62 18.97
C PHE A 492 -14.39 12.93 19.19
N ALA A 493 -15.62 13.02 18.67
CA ALA A 493 -16.41 14.25 18.74
C ALA A 493 -16.80 14.62 20.18
N ALA A 494 -17.13 13.63 21.00
CA ALA A 494 -17.45 13.83 22.42
C ALA A 494 -16.24 14.37 23.21
N ASP A 495 -15.05 13.82 22.97
CA ASP A 495 -13.82 14.29 23.60
C ASP A 495 -13.40 15.67 23.06
N PHE A 496 -13.46 15.86 21.74
CA PHE A 496 -13.15 17.13 21.08
C PHE A 496 -14.06 18.26 21.58
N SER A 497 -15.34 17.98 21.88
CA SER A 497 -16.30 18.99 22.35
C SER A 497 -15.96 19.60 23.70
N ARG A 498 -15.01 19.04 24.47
CA ARG A 498 -14.60 19.56 25.78
C ARG A 498 -13.68 20.77 25.68
N GLY A 499 -12.88 20.87 24.64
CA GLY A 499 -11.90 21.95 24.49
C GLY A 499 -11.70 22.44 23.05
N GLY A 500 -12.40 21.87 22.07
CA GLY A 500 -12.31 22.24 20.66
C GLY A 500 -13.24 23.40 20.29
N LYS A 501 -12.97 23.98 19.11
CA LYS A 501 -13.82 25.02 18.51
C LYS A 501 -14.85 24.37 17.58
N PRO A 502 -16.13 24.82 17.64
CA PRO A 502 -17.19 24.25 16.79
C PRO A 502 -16.89 24.39 15.29
N ASP A 503 -16.27 25.49 14.88
CA ASP A 503 -15.98 25.77 13.46
C ASP A 503 -15.01 24.74 12.86
N ILE A 504 -14.03 24.26 13.64
CA ILE A 504 -13.12 23.18 13.21
C ILE A 504 -13.89 21.88 12.94
N LEU A 505 -14.86 21.57 13.80
CA LEU A 505 -15.66 20.36 13.62
C LEU A 505 -16.62 20.48 12.42
N GLU A 506 -17.11 21.68 12.12
CA GLU A 506 -17.87 21.94 10.89
C GLU A 506 -17.02 21.80 9.64
N GLU A 507 -15.80 22.32 9.67
CA GLU A 507 -14.87 22.18 8.55
C GLU A 507 -14.51 20.70 8.32
N LEU A 508 -14.24 19.94 9.38
CA LEU A 508 -14.08 18.49 9.29
C LEU A 508 -15.32 17.80 8.73
N ALA A 509 -16.53 18.25 9.09
CA ALA A 509 -17.76 17.70 8.54
C ALA A 509 -17.83 17.89 7.02
N LYS A 510 -17.49 19.09 6.53
CA LYS A 510 -17.41 19.37 5.08
C LYS A 510 -16.37 18.49 4.40
N ARG A 511 -15.15 18.39 4.92
CA ARG A 511 -14.07 17.57 4.40
C ARG A 511 -14.44 16.07 4.35
N MET A 512 -15.13 15.57 5.39
CA MET A 512 -15.65 14.19 5.43
C MET A 512 -16.73 13.94 4.39
N LYS A 513 -17.60 14.92 4.12
CA LYS A 513 -18.60 14.85 3.05
C LYS A 513 -17.92 14.70 1.68
N PHE A 514 -16.91 15.53 1.40
CA PHE A 514 -16.14 15.44 0.15
C PHE A 514 -15.37 14.12 0.01
N SER A 515 -14.97 13.50 1.12
CA SER A 515 -14.32 12.18 1.10
C SER A 515 -15.30 10.99 1.03
N GLY A 516 -16.61 11.26 0.86
CA GLY A 516 -17.64 10.23 0.76
C GLY A 516 -18.06 9.59 2.09
N LYS A 517 -17.71 10.20 3.23
CA LYS A 517 -18.06 9.73 4.59
C LYS A 517 -19.27 10.49 5.14
N PHE A 518 -20.41 10.33 4.51
CA PHE A 518 -21.64 11.10 4.82
C PHE A 518 -22.11 10.92 6.27
N GLU A 519 -22.06 9.70 6.82
CA GLU A 519 -22.46 9.43 8.21
C GLU A 519 -21.58 10.18 9.20
N VAL A 520 -20.26 10.19 8.98
CA VAL A 520 -19.30 10.90 9.83
C VAL A 520 -19.48 12.41 9.68
N SER A 521 -19.73 12.89 8.46
CA SER A 521 -20.04 14.29 8.18
C SER A 521 -21.26 14.76 8.96
N SER A 522 -22.37 14.01 8.89
CA SER A 522 -23.60 14.32 9.64
C SER A 522 -23.39 14.28 11.16
N LEU A 523 -22.55 13.36 11.64
CA LEU A 523 -22.18 13.25 13.05
C LEU A 523 -21.41 14.50 13.50
N PHE A 524 -20.40 14.90 12.79
CA PHE A 524 -19.59 16.08 13.14
C PHE A 524 -20.39 17.37 13.08
N ALA A 525 -21.24 17.55 12.05
CA ALA A 525 -22.14 18.70 11.96
C ALA A 525 -23.06 18.80 13.19
N ARG A 526 -23.69 17.72 13.61
CA ARG A 526 -24.56 17.67 14.78
C ARG A 526 -23.81 18.02 16.09
N TRP A 527 -22.58 17.52 16.26
CA TRP A 527 -21.76 17.86 17.42
C TRP A 527 -21.33 19.33 17.42
N ALA A 528 -21.01 19.89 16.25
CA ALA A 528 -20.68 21.31 16.11
C ALA A 528 -21.86 22.21 16.50
N GLU A 529 -23.09 21.89 16.06
CA GLU A 529 -24.30 22.60 16.45
C GLU A 529 -24.56 22.53 17.97
N MET A 530 -24.38 21.35 18.56
CA MET A 530 -24.48 21.21 20.02
C MET A 530 -23.45 22.07 20.77
N MET A 531 -22.22 22.16 20.26
CA MET A 531 -21.19 23.01 20.85
C MET A 531 -21.57 24.49 20.75
N LYS A 532 -22.03 24.96 19.57
CA LYS A 532 -22.52 26.35 19.37
C LYS A 532 -23.69 26.68 20.32
N SER A 533 -24.63 25.77 20.50
CA SER A 533 -25.75 25.93 21.40
C SER A 533 -25.32 26.05 22.88
N ARG A 534 -24.26 25.33 23.28
CA ARG A 534 -23.68 25.45 24.64
C ARG A 534 -22.97 26.78 24.85
N VAL A 535 -22.25 27.29 23.84
CA VAL A 535 -21.58 28.60 23.90
C VAL A 535 -22.63 29.71 24.06
N LYS A 536 -23.69 29.73 23.22
CA LYS A 536 -24.78 30.71 23.30
C LYS A 536 -25.51 30.72 24.67
N ARG A 537 -25.55 29.59 25.37
CA ARG A 537 -26.16 29.53 26.73
C ARG A 537 -25.23 30.05 27.80
N ARG A 538 -23.92 30.10 27.57
CA ARG A 538 -22.92 30.61 28.55
C ARG A 538 -22.68 32.10 28.45
N ASP A 539 -22.92 32.69 27.26
CA ASP A 539 -22.93 34.13 27.02
C ASP A 539 -24.33 34.60 26.61
N PRO A 540 -25.27 34.79 27.57
CA PRO A 540 -26.51 35.50 27.30
C PRO A 540 -26.18 36.99 27.31
N SER A 541 -25.78 37.56 26.13
CA SER A 541 -25.76 39.01 25.95
C SER A 541 -27.15 39.62 26.01
#